data_d917e54c50a87478519c086ada182085
#
_entry.id   d917e54c50a87478519c086ada182085
#
_cell.length_a   1.000
_cell.length_b   1.000
_cell.length_c   1.000
_cell.angle_alpha   90.00
_cell.angle_beta   90.00
_cell.angle_gamma   90.00
#
_symmetry.space_group_name_H-M   'P 1'
#
loop_
_entity.id
_entity.type
_entity.pdbx_description
1 polymer ?
#
loop_
_entity_poly.entity_id
_entity_poly.type
_entity_poly.pdbx_seq_one_letter_code
_entity_poly.pdbx_strand_id
1 'polypeptide(L)'
;MKNYIIVILLALPMLAFSQTQTQMNAQAGKDYAKADKDLNTVYQQILKKYAKNTLFVTHMKSAELAWINFRDAEFRRQFPKFMNGQVEYGTMFSLERSTFLQEMTEQRTITLKKILKEGPR
;
A
#
# COMPACT_ATOMS: atom_id res chain seq x y z
N MET A 1 -34.76 29.90 -21.46
CA MET A 1 -34.20 28.58 -21.85
C MET A 1 -32.70 28.59 -22.10
N LYS A 2 -32.13 29.63 -22.70
CA LYS A 2 -30.68 29.70 -22.97
C LYS A 2 -29.79 29.69 -21.71
N ASN A 3 -30.29 30.19 -20.58
CA ASN A 3 -29.48 30.28 -19.36
C ASN A 3 -29.32 28.96 -18.60
N TYR A 4 -30.23 28.00 -18.78
CA TYR A 4 -30.14 26.71 -18.11
C TYR A 4 -29.13 25.79 -18.79
N ILE A 5 -28.92 25.91 -20.09
CA ILE A 5 -27.95 25.12 -20.84
C ILE A 5 -26.52 25.48 -20.42
N ILE A 6 -26.25 26.76 -20.13
CA ILE A 6 -24.94 27.29 -19.71
C ILE A 6 -24.59 26.76 -18.31
N VAL A 7 -25.57 26.66 -17.41
CA VAL A 7 -25.34 26.16 -16.03
C VAL A 7 -25.04 24.68 -16.03
N ILE A 8 -25.71 23.90 -16.89
CA ILE A 8 -25.44 22.45 -17.00
C ILE A 8 -24.06 22.18 -17.61
N LEU A 9 -23.61 22.99 -18.55
CA LEU A 9 -22.28 22.85 -19.17
C LEU A 9 -21.14 23.16 -18.20
N LEU A 10 -21.34 24.05 -17.23
CA LEU A 10 -20.35 24.40 -16.21
C LEU A 10 -20.26 23.37 -15.09
N ALA A 11 -21.32 22.59 -14.85
CA ALA A 11 -21.33 21.55 -13.83
C ALA A 11 -20.65 20.24 -14.28
N LEU A 12 -20.68 19.94 -15.58
CA LEU A 12 -20.10 18.71 -16.15
C LEU A 12 -18.61 18.52 -15.88
N PRO A 13 -17.72 19.52 -16.04
CA PRO A 13 -16.30 19.34 -15.77
C PRO A 13 -16.00 19.11 -14.29
N MET A 14 -16.79 19.65 -13.37
CA MET A 14 -16.62 19.42 -11.94
C MET A 14 -16.97 17.97 -11.54
N LEU A 15 -18.02 17.42 -12.11
CA LEU A 15 -18.41 16.01 -11.88
C LEU A 15 -17.38 15.04 -12.47
N ALA A 16 -16.85 15.32 -13.66
CA ALA A 16 -15.82 14.51 -14.29
C ALA A 16 -14.51 14.49 -13.47
N PHE A 17 -14.09 15.65 -12.93
CA PHE A 17 -12.92 15.76 -12.06
C PHE A 17 -13.09 14.98 -10.76
N SER A 18 -14.23 15.06 -10.08
CA SER A 18 -14.55 14.33 -8.86
C SER A 18 -14.55 12.81 -9.10
N GLN A 19 -15.13 12.34 -10.20
CA GLN A 19 -15.12 10.92 -10.58
C GLN A 19 -13.70 10.42 -10.86
N THR A 20 -12.88 11.20 -11.54
CA THR A 20 -11.50 10.83 -11.86
C THR A 20 -10.67 10.67 -10.58
N GLN A 21 -10.79 11.55 -9.59
CA GLN A 21 -10.10 11.44 -8.31
C GLN A 21 -10.56 10.22 -7.53
N THR A 22 -11.86 9.95 -7.50
CA THR A 22 -12.43 8.75 -6.86
C THR A 22 -11.90 7.47 -7.52
N GLN A 23 -11.82 7.45 -8.85
CA GLN A 23 -11.24 6.32 -9.59
C GLN A 23 -9.76 6.12 -9.29
N MET A 24 -8.97 7.20 -9.21
CA MET A 24 -7.55 7.15 -8.87
C MET A 24 -7.34 6.61 -7.46
N ASN A 25 -8.12 7.07 -6.49
CA ASN A 25 -8.06 6.58 -5.11
C ASN A 25 -8.42 5.10 -5.02
N ALA A 26 -9.46 4.67 -5.73
CA ALA A 26 -9.88 3.28 -5.77
C ALA A 26 -8.82 2.38 -6.41
N GLN A 27 -8.20 2.84 -7.52
CA GLN A 27 -7.15 2.10 -8.19
C GLN A 27 -5.90 1.98 -7.31
N ALA A 28 -5.49 3.06 -6.65
CA ALA A 28 -4.35 3.04 -5.73
C ALA A 28 -4.57 2.06 -4.56
N GLY A 29 -5.79 2.01 -4.03
CA GLY A 29 -6.17 1.05 -2.99
C GLY A 29 -6.08 -0.40 -3.48
N LYS A 30 -6.52 -0.68 -4.70
CA LYS A 30 -6.40 -2.01 -5.32
C LYS A 30 -4.95 -2.39 -5.58
N ASP A 31 -4.14 -1.46 -6.04
CA ASP A 31 -2.72 -1.68 -6.33
C ASP A 31 -1.95 -2.00 -5.04
N TYR A 32 -2.25 -1.31 -3.95
CA TYR A 32 -1.69 -1.63 -2.65
C TYR A 32 -2.15 -3.01 -2.16
N ALA A 33 -3.44 -3.31 -2.26
CA ALA A 33 -3.97 -4.61 -1.85
C ALA A 33 -3.31 -5.77 -2.62
N LYS A 34 -3.05 -5.58 -3.91
CA LYS A 34 -2.30 -6.54 -4.74
C LYS A 34 -0.87 -6.69 -4.26
N ALA A 35 -0.17 -5.58 -3.98
CA ALA A 35 1.19 -5.60 -3.47
C ALA A 35 1.29 -6.36 -2.14
N ASP A 36 0.34 -6.14 -1.24
CA ASP A 36 0.25 -6.83 0.05
C ASP A 36 0.00 -8.33 -0.12
N LYS A 37 -0.88 -8.71 -1.03
CA LYS A 37 -1.13 -10.11 -1.37
C LYS A 37 0.10 -10.78 -1.96
N ASP A 38 0.81 -10.12 -2.87
CA ASP A 38 2.03 -10.64 -3.49
C ASP A 38 3.14 -10.86 -2.43
N LEU A 39 3.29 -9.93 -1.50
CA LEU A 39 4.22 -10.04 -0.38
C LEU A 39 3.89 -11.26 0.48
N ASN A 40 2.65 -11.42 0.88
CA ASN A 40 2.22 -12.53 1.72
C ASN A 40 2.41 -13.87 1.01
N THR A 41 2.18 -13.94 -0.28
CA THR A 41 2.40 -15.13 -1.10
C THR A 41 3.88 -15.55 -1.06
N VAL A 42 4.80 -14.62 -1.28
CA VAL A 42 6.24 -14.91 -1.26
C VAL A 42 6.69 -15.29 0.16
N TYR A 43 6.21 -14.59 1.17
CA TYR A 43 6.51 -14.90 2.56
C TYR A 43 6.09 -16.32 2.92
N GLN A 44 4.88 -16.75 2.56
CA GLN A 44 4.41 -18.11 2.80
C GLN A 44 5.23 -19.16 2.03
N GLN A 45 5.66 -18.84 0.82
CA GLN A 45 6.55 -19.70 0.05
C GLN A 45 7.90 -19.92 0.76
N ILE A 46 8.45 -18.88 1.37
CA ILE A 46 9.70 -18.98 2.17
C ILE A 46 9.49 -19.93 3.35
N LEU A 47 8.43 -19.72 4.12
CA LEU A 47 8.15 -20.56 5.29
C LEU A 47 7.94 -22.02 4.92
N LYS A 48 7.30 -22.28 3.80
CA LYS A 48 7.07 -23.63 3.29
C LYS A 48 8.36 -24.27 2.78
N LYS A 49 9.13 -23.56 1.97
CA LYS A 49 10.36 -24.07 1.37
C LYS A 49 11.40 -24.46 2.41
N TYR A 50 11.53 -23.64 3.46
CA TYR A 50 12.54 -23.82 4.51
C TYR A 50 11.95 -24.34 5.83
N ALA A 51 10.79 -24.97 5.79
CA ALA A 51 10.05 -25.41 6.97
C ALA A 51 10.86 -26.32 7.92
N LYS A 52 11.80 -27.11 7.39
CA LYS A 52 12.65 -28.00 8.19
C LYS A 52 13.73 -27.28 8.95
N ASN A 53 14.11 -26.07 8.53
CA ASN A 53 15.05 -25.23 9.26
C ASN A 53 14.30 -24.36 10.26
N THR A 54 14.02 -24.91 11.42
CA THR A 54 13.18 -24.25 12.45
C THR A 54 13.79 -22.97 12.96
N LEU A 55 15.11 -22.89 13.08
CA LEU A 55 15.80 -21.67 13.51
C LEU A 55 15.64 -20.54 12.48
N PHE A 56 15.84 -20.85 11.21
CA PHE A 56 15.62 -19.89 10.12
C PHE A 56 14.17 -19.40 10.08
N VAL A 57 13.21 -20.30 10.17
CA VAL A 57 11.77 -19.96 10.17
C VAL A 57 11.43 -19.03 11.33
N THR A 58 11.94 -19.31 12.53
CA THR A 58 11.73 -18.46 13.70
C THR A 58 12.25 -17.05 13.47
N HIS A 59 13.49 -16.93 12.95
CA HIS A 59 14.08 -15.61 12.67
C HIS A 59 13.41 -14.93 11.47
N MET A 60 12.94 -15.67 10.48
CA MET A 60 12.21 -15.11 9.34
C MET A 60 10.89 -14.46 9.79
N LYS A 61 10.16 -15.12 10.68
CA LYS A 61 8.92 -14.55 11.27
C LYS A 61 9.21 -13.29 12.06
N SER A 62 10.28 -13.28 12.86
CA SER A 62 10.71 -12.10 13.62
C SER A 62 11.11 -10.94 12.69
N ALA A 63 11.85 -11.24 11.63
CA ALA A 63 12.27 -10.24 10.65
C ALA A 63 11.08 -9.61 9.93
N GLU A 64 10.09 -10.42 9.56
CA GLU A 64 8.88 -9.89 8.90
C GLU A 64 8.07 -9.00 9.83
N LEU A 65 7.90 -9.40 11.10
CA LEU A 65 7.24 -8.57 12.08
C LEU A 65 7.98 -7.24 12.32
N ALA A 66 9.30 -7.28 12.39
CA ALA A 66 10.13 -6.08 12.51
C ALA A 66 9.97 -5.16 11.29
N TRP A 67 9.87 -5.74 10.08
CA TRP A 67 9.61 -4.96 8.88
C TRP A 67 8.24 -4.28 8.90
N ILE A 68 7.19 -4.99 9.33
CA ILE A 68 5.85 -4.40 9.47
C ILE A 68 5.90 -3.21 10.43
N ASN A 69 6.57 -3.34 11.56
CA ASN A 69 6.73 -2.27 12.53
C ASN A 69 7.53 -1.09 11.95
N PHE A 70 8.56 -1.37 11.19
CA PHE A 70 9.34 -0.35 10.46
C PHE A 70 8.49 0.39 9.44
N ARG A 71 7.73 -0.33 8.61
CA ARG A 71 6.80 0.26 7.63
C ARG A 71 5.81 1.21 8.31
N ASP A 72 5.20 0.78 9.40
CA ASP A 72 4.22 1.58 10.13
C ASP A 72 4.86 2.81 10.78
N ALA A 73 6.09 2.69 11.28
CA ALA A 73 6.86 3.82 11.81
C ALA A 73 7.24 4.82 10.69
N GLU A 74 7.66 4.34 9.53
CA GLU A 74 7.96 5.18 8.38
C GLU A 74 6.70 5.90 7.87
N PHE A 75 5.56 5.24 7.87
CA PHE A 75 4.29 5.89 7.54
C PHE A 75 3.99 7.05 8.50
N ARG A 76 4.14 6.83 9.81
CA ARG A 76 3.93 7.88 10.81
C ARG A 76 4.95 9.01 10.69
N ARG A 77 6.19 8.70 10.30
CA ARG A 77 7.20 9.73 10.01
C ARG A 77 6.79 10.59 8.81
N GLN A 78 6.29 9.96 7.75
CA GLN A 78 5.85 10.66 6.54
C GLN A 78 4.57 11.49 6.79
N PHE A 79 3.67 10.96 7.59
CA PHE A 79 2.38 11.57 7.89
C PHE A 79 2.18 11.73 9.41
N PRO A 80 2.97 12.64 10.07
CA PRO A 80 3.00 12.72 11.53
C PRO A 80 1.68 13.20 12.17
N LYS A 81 0.81 13.85 11.39
CA LYS A 81 -0.50 14.31 11.87
C LYS A 81 -1.60 13.25 11.77
N PHE A 82 -1.28 12.09 11.22
CA PHE A 82 -2.22 10.98 11.16
C PHE A 82 -2.37 10.36 12.55
N MET A 83 -3.52 10.52 13.18
CA MET A 83 -3.82 9.97 14.50
C MET A 83 -5.22 9.35 14.50
N ASN A 84 -5.32 8.06 14.86
CA ASN A 84 -6.58 7.35 15.10
C ASN A 84 -7.64 7.51 13.99
N GLY A 85 -7.22 7.54 12.72
CA GLY A 85 -8.10 7.71 11.58
C GLY A 85 -8.51 9.15 11.28
N GLN A 86 -8.06 10.13 12.06
CA GLN A 86 -8.23 11.54 11.72
C GLN A 86 -7.18 11.97 10.72
N VAL A 87 -7.63 12.55 9.59
CA VAL A 87 -6.76 12.93 8.49
C VAL A 87 -6.82 14.44 8.29
N GLU A 88 -5.72 15.14 8.58
CA GLU A 88 -5.57 16.58 8.38
C GLU A 88 -4.90 16.94 7.05
N TYR A 89 -4.73 15.98 6.13
CA TYR A 89 -3.92 16.14 4.92
C TYR A 89 -4.71 16.45 3.64
N GLY A 90 -6.04 16.60 3.74
CA GLY A 90 -6.88 16.92 2.59
C GLY A 90 -7.26 15.70 1.74
N THR A 91 -7.84 15.99 0.56
CA THR A 91 -8.52 15.00 -0.28
C THR A 91 -7.57 14.01 -0.98
N MET A 92 -6.30 14.39 -1.16
CA MET A 92 -5.30 13.54 -1.82
C MET A 92 -4.65 12.52 -0.88
N PHE A 93 -4.94 12.58 0.42
CA PHE A 93 -4.28 11.74 1.41
C PHE A 93 -4.48 10.25 1.15
N SER A 94 -5.69 9.85 0.75
CA SER A 94 -6.00 8.44 0.47
C SER A 94 -5.09 7.88 -0.65
N LEU A 95 -4.85 8.65 -1.70
CA LEU A 95 -3.95 8.28 -2.79
C LEU A 95 -2.49 8.22 -2.30
N GLU A 96 -2.04 9.25 -1.60
CA GLU A 96 -0.66 9.32 -1.09
C GLU A 96 -0.35 8.18 -0.12
N ARG A 97 -1.28 7.88 0.78
CA ARG A 97 -1.17 6.76 1.72
C ARG A 97 -1.02 5.42 1.00
N SER A 98 -1.92 5.13 0.07
CA SER A 98 -1.89 3.87 -0.68
C SER A 98 -0.61 3.73 -1.50
N THR A 99 -0.18 4.80 -2.15
CA THR A 99 1.06 4.80 -2.95
C THR A 99 2.30 4.58 -2.07
N PHE A 100 2.38 5.25 -0.93
CA PHE A 100 3.48 5.09 0.02
C PHE A 100 3.59 3.64 0.52
N LEU A 101 2.46 3.07 0.97
CA LEU A 101 2.43 1.71 1.48
C LEU A 101 2.69 0.67 0.38
N GLN A 102 2.19 0.91 -0.83
CA GLN A 102 2.47 0.06 -1.99
C GLN A 102 3.97 0.00 -2.29
N GLU A 103 4.64 1.13 -2.40
CA GLU A 103 6.07 1.20 -2.70
C GLU A 103 6.91 0.46 -1.67
N MET A 104 6.66 0.68 -0.37
CA MET A 104 7.35 -0.04 0.69
C MET A 104 7.12 -1.56 0.62
N THR A 105 5.88 -1.97 0.34
CA THR A 105 5.50 -3.37 0.25
C THR A 105 6.16 -4.05 -0.95
N GLU A 106 6.19 -3.39 -2.11
CA GLU A 106 6.86 -3.91 -3.30
C GLU A 106 8.37 -4.07 -3.09
N GLN A 107 9.02 -3.12 -2.41
CA GLN A 107 10.45 -3.22 -2.06
C GLN A 107 10.71 -4.40 -1.13
N ARG A 108 9.85 -4.63 -0.15
CA ARG A 108 9.96 -5.80 0.73
C ARG A 108 9.79 -7.10 -0.06
N THR A 109 8.85 -7.16 -1.00
CA THR A 109 8.62 -8.33 -1.85
C THR A 109 9.87 -8.67 -2.67
N ILE A 110 10.57 -7.70 -3.21
CA ILE A 110 11.85 -7.90 -3.91
C ILE A 110 12.86 -8.56 -2.98
N THR A 111 13.00 -8.07 -1.76
CA THR A 111 13.88 -8.66 -0.74
C THR A 111 13.48 -10.09 -0.40
N LEU A 112 12.18 -10.35 -0.21
CA LEU A 112 11.68 -11.69 0.08
C LEU A 112 11.92 -12.68 -1.06
N LYS A 113 11.76 -12.25 -2.31
CA LYS A 113 12.07 -13.08 -3.49
C LYS A 113 13.54 -13.49 -3.52
N LYS A 114 14.45 -12.61 -3.14
CA LYS A 114 15.86 -12.92 -3.02
C LYS A 114 16.11 -13.94 -1.91
N ILE A 115 15.50 -13.78 -0.74
CA ILE A 115 15.58 -14.74 0.36
C ILE A 115 15.02 -16.10 -0.05
N LEU A 116 13.89 -16.13 -0.76
CA LEU A 116 13.29 -17.36 -1.27
C LEU A 116 14.25 -18.13 -2.17
N LYS A 117 14.99 -17.43 -3.02
CA LYS A 117 15.95 -18.01 -3.96
C LYS A 117 17.24 -18.48 -3.28
N GLU A 118 17.82 -17.65 -2.43
CA GLU A 118 19.13 -17.88 -1.83
C GLU A 118 19.09 -18.77 -0.58
N GLY A 119 18.03 -18.64 0.22
CA GLY A 119 17.87 -19.35 1.47
C GLY A 119 18.83 -18.89 2.58
N PRO A 120 18.85 -19.62 3.71
CA PRO A 120 19.78 -19.35 4.80
C PRO A 120 21.21 -19.76 4.42
N ARG A 121 22.19 -19.10 5.04
CA ARG A 121 23.60 -19.48 4.96
C ARG A 121 23.98 -20.49 6.01
#